data_1a6af2f606c47fcc3f4b6447fb737c4f
#
_entry.id   1a6af2f606c47fcc3f4b6447fb737c4f
#
_cell.length_a   1.000
_cell.length_b   1.000
_cell.length_c   1.000
_cell.angle_alpha   90.00
_cell.angle_beta   90.00
_cell.angle_gamma   90.00
#
_symmetry.space_group_name_H-M   'P 1'
#
loop_
_entity.id
_entity.type
_entity.pdbx_description
1 polymer ?
#
loop_
_entity_poly.entity_id
_entity_poly.type
_entity_poly.pdbx_seq_one_letter_code
_entity_poly.pdbx_strand_id
1 'polypeptide(L)'
;MGIGIFGSGISALNAAQIGLSTVEHNIANANTPGFNRQQIVQTARISLDTGAGFIGQGVDVSTVKRIYNEFLSTQVLQGQAQASQLETNFQQIGQINNMLADSDAGLSPAIQDLFSAINNVSSSPESQAARQAMLSSAQFLASRFQSLNQRMTNIDSSINGQISSSVTSINSYAQQIASMNKNIVQVQAAGHTPNDLLDQRDQLISLLNQEVKTNVVKQSNGTLNVFIGAGQSLVVGEKPIVLKAVQSLSDPSRLEIAYDSGSSIIRAQQNSFQGGNLGGLLDFRNESLDAAQNALGRVAIVLADTFNQQHQLGQDLNGDLGGNFFTQSVPLVNSNSGNTGSATINASIASSSALTGSDYSLRFDGGTAYTLTRLSDNTVTSFATLPQTVDGLTIATTGGAVTGDRYMIRPTVNGARDIAVAISDTSKIAAAAPIRTTSSLANVGSGHISAGTVNSVFPVDANLQQPVSIVFDSPPTTFTVTGTGIPGSPVAGVAYTEGAPITYNGFTVQIDGSPAAGDTFAVTSNTNATADNRNALLLANLQTQNTVAGGTASYQGAYAQLVSQIGNKTRELEMTSLAQTSMVNQVIQSQQSISGVNLDEEAANLLRYQRAYQAAGRVIQVANTMFDTLLSL
;
A
#
# COMPACT_ATOMS: atom_id res chain seq x y z
N MET A 1 -77.98 -18.05 -17.16
CA MET A 1 -76.83 -18.17 -18.12
C MET A 1 -76.15 -16.86 -18.47
N GLY A 2 -76.86 -15.72 -18.57
CA GLY A 2 -76.23 -14.46 -18.96
C GLY A 2 -75.17 -13.89 -17.98
N ILE A 3 -75.30 -14.11 -16.68
CA ILE A 3 -74.39 -13.59 -15.64
C ILE A 3 -72.99 -14.22 -15.75
N GLY A 4 -72.86 -15.48 -16.14
CA GLY A 4 -71.57 -16.17 -16.24
C GLY A 4 -70.71 -15.71 -17.42
N ILE A 5 -71.34 -15.45 -18.62
CA ILE A 5 -70.64 -15.00 -19.82
C ILE A 5 -70.16 -13.56 -19.62
N PHE A 6 -71.00 -12.69 -19.04
CA PHE A 6 -70.68 -11.31 -18.74
C PHE A 6 -69.53 -11.22 -17.72
N GLY A 7 -69.59 -11.99 -16.66
CA GLY A 7 -68.53 -12.10 -15.64
C GLY A 7 -67.19 -12.59 -16.22
N SER A 8 -67.21 -13.59 -17.10
CA SER A 8 -66.00 -14.08 -17.79
C SER A 8 -65.40 -13.02 -18.76
N GLY A 9 -66.28 -12.26 -19.48
CA GLY A 9 -65.86 -11.19 -20.34
C GLY A 9 -65.18 -10.03 -19.58
N ILE A 10 -65.78 -9.59 -18.46
CA ILE A 10 -65.18 -8.53 -17.62
C ILE A 10 -63.82 -9.00 -17.02
N SER A 11 -63.75 -10.25 -16.51
CA SER A 11 -62.52 -10.78 -15.93
C SER A 11 -61.41 -10.87 -16.97
N ALA A 12 -61.70 -11.30 -18.20
CA ALA A 12 -60.75 -11.32 -19.31
C ALA A 12 -60.30 -9.92 -19.75
N LEU A 13 -61.22 -8.94 -19.75
CA LEU A 13 -60.92 -7.55 -20.09
C LEU A 13 -59.97 -6.92 -19.04
N ASN A 14 -60.24 -7.12 -17.75
CA ASN A 14 -59.41 -6.64 -16.67
C ASN A 14 -58.01 -7.30 -16.72
N ALA A 15 -57.91 -8.59 -16.96
CA ALA A 15 -56.66 -9.31 -17.09
C ALA A 15 -55.83 -8.81 -18.29
N ALA A 16 -56.48 -8.54 -19.43
CA ALA A 16 -55.83 -7.99 -20.61
C ALA A 16 -55.35 -6.53 -20.38
N GLN A 17 -56.13 -5.71 -19.67
CA GLN A 17 -55.75 -4.33 -19.31
C GLN A 17 -54.54 -4.29 -18.38
N ILE A 18 -54.52 -5.13 -17.32
CA ILE A 18 -53.34 -5.22 -16.42
C ILE A 18 -52.11 -5.74 -17.19
N GLY A 19 -52.29 -6.71 -18.12
CA GLY A 19 -51.26 -7.19 -19.00
C GLY A 19 -50.67 -6.10 -19.90
N LEU A 20 -51.53 -5.27 -20.54
CA LEU A 20 -51.08 -4.14 -21.32
C LEU A 20 -50.27 -3.13 -20.49
N SER A 21 -50.79 -2.73 -19.32
CA SER A 21 -50.11 -1.80 -18.43
C SER A 21 -48.73 -2.36 -17.94
N THR A 22 -48.65 -3.67 -17.67
CA THR A 22 -47.37 -4.31 -17.29
C THR A 22 -46.36 -4.30 -18.44
N VAL A 23 -46.80 -4.59 -19.68
CA VAL A 23 -45.92 -4.53 -20.87
C VAL A 23 -45.47 -3.09 -21.16
N GLU A 24 -46.37 -2.09 -21.08
CA GLU A 24 -46.01 -0.67 -21.23
C GLU A 24 -44.98 -0.27 -20.18
N HIS A 25 -45.15 -0.71 -18.93
CA HIS A 25 -44.21 -0.46 -17.83
C HIS A 25 -42.82 -1.10 -18.09
N ASN A 26 -42.79 -2.36 -18.58
CA ASN A 26 -41.54 -3.03 -18.97
C ASN A 26 -40.83 -2.27 -20.09
N ILE A 27 -41.55 -1.88 -21.14
CA ILE A 27 -40.97 -1.15 -22.28
C ILE A 27 -40.43 0.22 -21.84
N ALA A 28 -41.18 0.97 -21.01
CA ALA A 28 -40.74 2.26 -20.50
C ALA A 28 -39.47 2.18 -19.65
N ASN A 29 -39.25 1.06 -18.93
CA ASN A 29 -38.13 0.86 -18.03
C ASN A 29 -37.03 -0.07 -18.60
N ALA A 30 -37.07 -0.40 -19.89
CA ALA A 30 -36.12 -1.32 -20.51
C ALA A 30 -34.65 -0.88 -20.34
N ASN A 31 -34.38 0.44 -20.28
CA ASN A 31 -33.06 1.03 -20.07
C ASN A 31 -32.83 1.53 -18.64
N THR A 32 -33.74 1.30 -17.72
CA THR A 32 -33.58 1.71 -16.31
C THR A 32 -32.64 0.75 -15.58
N PRO A 33 -31.48 1.21 -15.04
CA PRO A 33 -30.57 0.33 -14.32
C PRO A 33 -31.23 -0.38 -13.14
N GLY A 34 -31.02 -1.70 -13.03
CA GLY A 34 -31.57 -2.52 -11.94
C GLY A 34 -33.02 -2.94 -12.12
N PHE A 35 -33.73 -2.50 -13.18
CA PHE A 35 -35.10 -2.91 -13.47
C PHE A 35 -35.16 -4.38 -13.90
N ASN A 36 -36.05 -5.14 -13.29
CA ASN A 36 -36.35 -6.53 -13.65
C ASN A 36 -37.72 -6.58 -14.34
N ARG A 37 -37.80 -7.33 -15.43
CA ARG A 37 -39.04 -7.59 -16.20
C ARG A 37 -40.15 -8.09 -15.28
N GLN A 38 -41.34 -7.53 -15.44
CA GLN A 38 -42.54 -7.92 -14.68
C GLN A 38 -43.50 -8.71 -15.58
N GLN A 39 -44.18 -9.67 -14.96
CA GLN A 39 -45.16 -10.50 -15.66
C GLN A 39 -46.40 -10.73 -14.78
N ILE A 40 -47.59 -10.67 -15.40
CA ILE A 40 -48.84 -11.02 -14.71
C ILE A 40 -48.92 -12.52 -14.47
N VAL A 41 -49.38 -12.92 -13.30
CA VAL A 41 -49.71 -14.30 -12.95
C VAL A 41 -51.23 -14.41 -12.95
N GLN A 42 -51.77 -15.25 -13.83
CA GLN A 42 -53.21 -15.44 -14.01
C GLN A 42 -53.61 -16.78 -13.41
N THR A 43 -54.77 -16.83 -12.72
CA THR A 43 -55.38 -18.03 -12.18
C THR A 43 -56.82 -18.14 -12.68
N ALA A 44 -57.30 -19.37 -12.90
CA ALA A 44 -58.71 -19.59 -13.23
C ALA A 44 -59.57 -19.29 -11.99
N ARG A 45 -60.70 -18.58 -12.18
CA ARG A 45 -61.70 -18.41 -11.12
C ARG A 45 -62.33 -19.73 -10.76
N ILE A 46 -62.78 -19.83 -9.50
CA ILE A 46 -63.48 -21.02 -9.01
C ILE A 46 -64.70 -21.28 -9.91
N SER A 47 -64.79 -22.48 -10.49
CA SER A 47 -65.88 -22.89 -11.36
C SER A 47 -67.18 -22.96 -10.58
N LEU A 48 -68.29 -22.54 -11.21
CA LEU A 48 -69.63 -22.64 -10.65
C LEU A 48 -70.21 -24.02 -10.95
N ASP A 49 -70.68 -24.73 -9.94
CA ASP A 49 -71.46 -25.95 -10.12
C ASP A 49 -72.90 -25.57 -10.57
N THR A 50 -73.29 -26.10 -11.72
CA THR A 50 -74.60 -25.83 -12.33
C THR A 50 -75.55 -27.04 -12.28
N GLY A 51 -75.21 -28.14 -11.59
CA GLY A 51 -75.98 -29.39 -11.60
C GLY A 51 -75.78 -30.21 -12.89
N ALA A 52 -75.37 -29.61 -13.97
CA ALA A 52 -75.02 -30.26 -15.24
C ALA A 52 -73.47 -30.32 -15.47
N GLY A 53 -72.70 -29.91 -14.46
CA GLY A 53 -71.23 -29.84 -14.48
C GLY A 53 -70.66 -28.47 -14.08
N PHE A 54 -69.32 -28.37 -13.94
CA PHE A 54 -68.65 -27.16 -13.54
C PHE A 54 -68.44 -26.22 -14.74
N ILE A 55 -68.97 -25.01 -14.65
CA ILE A 55 -68.76 -23.96 -15.66
C ILE A 55 -67.71 -22.97 -15.17
N GLY A 56 -66.64 -22.72 -15.97
CA GLY A 56 -65.60 -21.76 -15.67
C GLY A 56 -66.14 -20.32 -15.57
N GLN A 57 -65.62 -19.52 -14.61
CA GLN A 57 -66.03 -18.12 -14.39
C GLN A 57 -65.01 -17.07 -14.88
N GLY A 58 -64.10 -17.50 -15.75
CA GLY A 58 -63.06 -16.61 -16.31
C GLY A 58 -61.74 -16.69 -15.55
N VAL A 59 -60.98 -15.60 -15.54
CA VAL A 59 -59.60 -15.52 -15.04
C VAL A 59 -59.45 -14.36 -14.05
N ASP A 60 -58.65 -14.54 -13.02
CA ASP A 60 -58.16 -13.45 -12.17
C ASP A 60 -56.67 -13.27 -12.30
N VAL A 61 -56.20 -12.03 -12.21
CA VAL A 61 -54.78 -11.71 -12.05
C VAL A 61 -54.47 -11.78 -10.56
N SER A 62 -53.76 -12.82 -10.15
CA SER A 62 -53.41 -13.05 -8.74
C SER A 62 -52.30 -12.08 -8.27
N THR A 63 -51.34 -11.77 -9.12
CA THR A 63 -50.24 -10.84 -8.82
C THR A 63 -49.50 -10.43 -10.10
N VAL A 64 -48.76 -9.32 -10.03
CA VAL A 64 -47.69 -8.98 -10.97
C VAL A 64 -46.36 -9.34 -10.31
N LYS A 65 -45.63 -10.28 -10.90
CA LYS A 65 -44.38 -10.82 -10.35
C LYS A 65 -43.19 -10.30 -11.18
N ARG A 66 -42.12 -9.87 -10.52
CA ARG A 66 -40.82 -9.62 -11.19
C ARG A 66 -40.13 -10.94 -11.48
N ILE A 67 -39.46 -11.00 -12.62
CA ILE A 67 -38.60 -12.13 -13.00
C ILE A 67 -37.22 -11.87 -12.41
N TYR A 68 -36.85 -12.63 -11.39
CA TYR A 68 -35.62 -12.43 -10.61
C TYR A 68 -34.93 -13.78 -10.35
N ASN A 69 -33.62 -13.81 -10.58
CA ASN A 69 -32.79 -14.96 -10.29
C ASN A 69 -31.78 -14.61 -9.18
N GLU A 70 -32.05 -15.08 -7.95
CA GLU A 70 -31.25 -14.79 -6.77
C GLU A 70 -29.81 -15.33 -6.88
N PHE A 71 -29.63 -16.50 -7.51
CA PHE A 71 -28.30 -17.09 -7.71
C PHE A 71 -27.43 -16.20 -8.59
N LEU A 72 -27.93 -15.78 -9.76
CA LEU A 72 -27.17 -14.91 -10.66
C LEU A 72 -26.92 -13.53 -10.05
N SER A 73 -27.90 -12.97 -9.34
CA SER A 73 -27.74 -11.69 -8.64
C SER A 73 -26.65 -11.75 -7.57
N THR A 74 -26.59 -12.85 -6.80
CA THR A 74 -25.51 -13.05 -5.81
C THR A 74 -24.15 -13.20 -6.50
N GLN A 75 -24.08 -13.91 -7.61
CA GLN A 75 -22.85 -14.08 -8.38
C GLN A 75 -22.36 -12.76 -8.99
N VAL A 76 -23.29 -11.91 -9.49
CA VAL A 76 -22.97 -10.55 -9.97
C VAL A 76 -22.38 -9.72 -8.82
N LEU A 77 -23.03 -9.70 -7.64
CA LEU A 77 -22.56 -8.94 -6.49
C LEU A 77 -21.15 -9.39 -6.06
N GLN A 78 -20.91 -10.71 -5.95
CA GLN A 78 -19.59 -11.22 -5.57
C GLN A 78 -18.50 -10.82 -6.59
N GLY A 79 -18.78 -11.01 -7.88
CA GLY A 79 -17.85 -10.66 -8.94
C GLY A 79 -17.59 -9.16 -9.02
N GLN A 80 -18.62 -8.33 -8.87
CA GLN A 80 -18.54 -6.87 -8.94
C GLN A 80 -17.71 -6.27 -7.81
N ALA A 81 -17.88 -6.75 -6.56
CA ALA A 81 -17.07 -6.29 -5.45
C ALA A 81 -15.58 -6.57 -5.67
N GLN A 82 -15.24 -7.74 -6.22
CA GLN A 82 -13.86 -8.10 -6.54
C GLN A 82 -13.31 -7.28 -7.72
N ALA A 83 -14.12 -7.05 -8.77
CA ALA A 83 -13.72 -6.23 -9.91
C ALA A 83 -13.43 -4.79 -9.46
N SER A 84 -14.31 -4.19 -8.64
CA SER A 84 -14.10 -2.82 -8.11
C SER A 84 -12.84 -2.72 -7.24
N GLN A 85 -12.54 -3.74 -6.41
CA GLN A 85 -11.32 -3.79 -5.59
C GLN A 85 -10.07 -3.80 -6.46
N LEU A 86 -10.03 -4.70 -7.46
CA LEU A 86 -8.87 -4.85 -8.35
C LEU A 86 -8.67 -3.61 -9.21
N GLU A 87 -9.73 -3.06 -9.77
CA GLU A 87 -9.70 -1.85 -10.60
C GLU A 87 -9.19 -0.65 -9.81
N THR A 88 -9.70 -0.44 -8.60
CA THR A 88 -9.24 0.65 -7.72
C THR A 88 -7.78 0.48 -7.36
N ASN A 89 -7.34 -0.72 -6.99
CA ASN A 89 -5.93 -0.99 -6.68
C ASN A 89 -5.04 -0.76 -7.91
N PHE A 90 -5.45 -1.24 -9.09
CA PHE A 90 -4.73 -1.03 -10.36
C PHE A 90 -4.57 0.45 -10.70
N GLN A 91 -5.64 1.24 -10.59
CA GLN A 91 -5.59 2.69 -10.86
C GLN A 91 -4.62 3.42 -9.91
N GLN A 92 -4.59 3.05 -8.64
CA GLN A 92 -3.70 3.68 -7.67
C GLN A 92 -2.23 3.27 -7.87
N ILE A 93 -1.94 1.98 -8.07
CA ILE A 93 -0.55 1.51 -8.27
C ILE A 93 0.04 2.04 -9.58
N GLY A 94 -0.80 2.25 -10.62
CA GLY A 94 -0.41 2.85 -11.88
C GLY A 94 0.23 4.23 -11.70
N GLN A 95 -0.22 5.03 -10.72
CA GLN A 95 0.36 6.34 -10.42
C GLN A 95 1.80 6.19 -9.88
N ILE A 96 2.04 5.21 -8.99
CA ILE A 96 3.40 4.93 -8.47
C ILE A 96 4.29 4.37 -9.59
N ASN A 97 3.77 3.43 -10.38
CA ASN A 97 4.52 2.84 -11.49
C ASN A 97 5.01 3.90 -12.47
N ASN A 98 4.12 4.78 -12.92
CA ASN A 98 4.47 5.86 -13.87
C ASN A 98 5.48 6.85 -13.27
N MET A 99 5.43 7.08 -11.96
CA MET A 99 6.36 7.97 -11.27
C MET A 99 7.76 7.37 -11.11
N LEU A 100 7.84 6.07 -10.78
CA LEU A 100 9.12 5.39 -10.53
C LEU A 100 9.81 4.91 -11.82
N ALA A 101 9.04 4.51 -12.83
CA ALA A 101 9.55 3.98 -14.09
C ALA A 101 9.93 5.06 -15.11
N ASP A 102 9.78 6.34 -14.79
CA ASP A 102 10.17 7.46 -15.66
C ASP A 102 11.68 7.44 -15.87
N SER A 103 12.12 7.29 -17.12
CA SER A 103 13.55 7.19 -17.51
C SER A 103 14.33 8.47 -17.26
N ASP A 104 13.69 9.65 -17.33
CA ASP A 104 14.34 10.95 -17.23
C ASP A 104 14.14 11.56 -15.83
N ALA A 105 12.97 11.31 -15.24
CA ALA A 105 12.60 11.83 -13.93
C ALA A 105 12.80 10.79 -12.80
N GLY A 106 13.27 9.59 -13.10
CA GLY A 106 13.60 8.54 -12.12
C GLY A 106 14.85 8.86 -11.31
N LEU A 107 15.16 7.99 -10.36
CA LEU A 107 16.31 8.14 -9.46
C LEU A 107 17.63 7.66 -10.09
N SER A 108 17.58 6.70 -11.03
CA SER A 108 18.76 6.07 -11.61
C SER A 108 19.70 7.06 -12.29
N PRO A 109 19.24 8.03 -13.14
CA PRO A 109 20.12 9.04 -13.72
C PRO A 109 20.81 9.90 -12.65
N ALA A 110 20.07 10.34 -11.63
CA ALA A 110 20.62 11.17 -10.57
C ALA A 110 21.71 10.46 -9.74
N ILE A 111 21.56 9.14 -9.50
CA ILE A 111 22.63 8.32 -8.87
C ILE A 111 23.85 8.26 -9.79
N GLN A 112 23.67 8.02 -11.09
CA GLN A 112 24.78 7.97 -12.06
C GLN A 112 25.51 9.30 -12.14
N ASP A 113 24.80 10.42 -12.19
CA ASP A 113 25.38 11.77 -12.25
C ASP A 113 26.23 12.07 -11.01
N LEU A 114 25.76 11.68 -9.81
CA LEU A 114 26.54 11.83 -8.59
C LEU A 114 27.87 11.06 -8.70
N PHE A 115 27.83 9.77 -9.05
CA PHE A 115 29.04 8.95 -9.12
C PHE A 115 29.97 9.36 -10.28
N SER A 116 29.44 9.86 -11.38
CA SER A 116 30.22 10.47 -12.45
C SER A 116 30.96 11.72 -11.96
N ALA A 117 30.29 12.57 -11.19
CA ALA A 117 30.91 13.75 -10.58
C ALA A 117 31.98 13.38 -9.54
N ILE A 118 31.79 12.31 -8.75
CA ILE A 118 32.79 11.76 -7.83
C ILE A 118 34.04 11.29 -8.61
N ASN A 119 33.85 10.58 -9.73
CA ASN A 119 34.93 10.14 -10.60
C ASN A 119 35.74 11.35 -11.18
N ASN A 120 35.04 12.46 -11.50
CA ASN A 120 35.71 13.71 -11.92
C ASN A 120 36.54 14.32 -10.78
N VAL A 121 36.03 14.30 -9.53
CA VAL A 121 36.83 14.70 -8.35
C VAL A 121 38.02 13.77 -8.15
N SER A 122 37.83 12.44 -8.33
CA SER A 122 38.92 11.47 -8.23
C SER A 122 40.01 11.72 -9.29
N SER A 123 39.65 12.16 -10.50
CA SER A 123 40.60 12.46 -11.57
C SER A 123 41.32 13.82 -11.38
N SER A 124 40.67 14.76 -10.70
CA SER A 124 41.20 16.11 -10.46
C SER A 124 40.79 16.60 -9.06
N PRO A 125 41.41 16.09 -7.98
CA PRO A 125 40.95 16.33 -6.61
C PRO A 125 41.09 17.79 -6.16
N GLU A 126 42.01 18.54 -6.73
CA GLU A 126 42.24 19.98 -6.46
C GLU A 126 41.27 20.88 -7.21
N SER A 127 40.56 20.38 -8.23
CA SER A 127 39.69 21.18 -9.08
C SER A 127 38.43 21.62 -8.31
N GLN A 128 38.33 22.92 -8.04
CA GLN A 128 37.16 23.53 -7.43
C GLN A 128 35.88 23.29 -8.28
N ALA A 129 36.03 23.32 -9.62
CA ALA A 129 34.92 23.07 -10.53
C ALA A 129 34.39 21.63 -10.42
N ALA A 130 35.29 20.62 -10.34
CA ALA A 130 34.89 19.23 -10.16
C ALA A 130 34.19 19.01 -8.80
N ARG A 131 34.71 19.61 -7.73
CA ARG A 131 34.09 19.56 -6.38
C ARG A 131 32.74 20.25 -6.35
N GLN A 132 32.58 21.40 -7.02
CA GLN A 132 31.29 22.09 -7.14
C GLN A 132 30.28 21.25 -7.94
N ALA A 133 30.70 20.60 -9.02
CA ALA A 133 29.86 19.70 -9.80
C ALA A 133 29.37 18.52 -8.95
N MET A 134 30.25 17.90 -8.15
CA MET A 134 29.89 16.83 -7.23
C MET A 134 28.85 17.29 -6.20
N LEU A 135 29.05 18.45 -5.58
CA LEU A 135 28.11 19.03 -4.62
C LEU A 135 26.73 19.28 -5.27
N SER A 136 26.74 19.84 -6.48
CA SER A 136 25.49 20.10 -7.23
C SER A 136 24.76 18.82 -7.62
N SER A 137 25.48 17.78 -8.08
CA SER A 137 24.88 16.47 -8.39
C SER A 137 24.34 15.79 -7.13
N ALA A 138 25.00 15.93 -5.98
CA ALA A 138 24.51 15.43 -4.71
C ALA A 138 23.22 16.15 -4.25
N GLN A 139 23.16 17.48 -4.41
CA GLN A 139 21.96 18.27 -4.11
C GLN A 139 20.81 17.90 -5.04
N PHE A 140 21.09 17.67 -6.32
CA PHE A 140 20.10 17.21 -7.29
C PHE A 140 19.54 15.84 -6.91
N LEU A 141 20.40 14.88 -6.56
CA LEU A 141 19.99 13.55 -6.10
C LEU A 141 19.10 13.64 -4.85
N ALA A 142 19.51 14.41 -3.84
CA ALA A 142 18.71 14.62 -2.63
C ALA A 142 17.33 15.21 -2.96
N SER A 143 17.27 16.24 -3.83
CA SER A 143 16.03 16.86 -4.28
C SER A 143 15.12 15.85 -5.02
N ARG A 144 15.73 14.92 -5.76
CA ARG A 144 14.98 13.86 -6.46
C ARG A 144 14.33 12.88 -5.46
N PHE A 145 15.06 12.42 -4.44
CA PHE A 145 14.48 11.62 -3.36
C PHE A 145 13.31 12.33 -2.68
N GLN A 146 13.51 13.59 -2.31
CA GLN A 146 12.48 14.41 -1.66
C GLN A 146 11.24 14.59 -2.54
N SER A 147 11.43 14.84 -3.86
CA SER A 147 10.31 14.98 -4.80
C SER A 147 9.50 13.71 -4.94
N LEU A 148 10.15 12.54 -5.05
CA LEU A 148 9.48 11.24 -5.09
C LEU A 148 8.71 10.97 -3.79
N ASN A 149 9.33 11.22 -2.64
CA ASN A 149 8.67 11.09 -1.34
C ASN A 149 7.45 12.02 -1.22
N GLN A 150 7.55 13.28 -1.64
CA GLN A 150 6.44 14.23 -1.60
C GLN A 150 5.26 13.77 -2.46
N ARG A 151 5.53 13.23 -3.64
CA ARG A 151 4.47 12.66 -4.51
C ARG A 151 3.78 11.47 -3.85
N MET A 152 4.54 10.55 -3.21
CA MET A 152 3.95 9.43 -2.45
C MET A 152 3.11 9.91 -1.26
N THR A 153 3.55 10.95 -0.56
CA THR A 153 2.79 11.59 0.53
C THR A 153 1.49 12.22 0.01
N ASN A 154 1.52 12.84 -1.17
CA ASN A 154 0.31 13.39 -1.80
C ASN A 154 -0.67 12.27 -2.20
N ILE A 155 -0.17 11.13 -2.68
CA ILE A 155 -0.99 9.94 -2.97
C ILE A 155 -1.63 9.43 -1.67
N ASP A 156 -0.89 9.29 -0.56
CA ASP A 156 -1.43 8.87 0.74
C ASP A 156 -2.54 9.80 1.23
N SER A 157 -2.34 11.12 1.10
CA SER A 157 -3.36 12.13 1.43
C SER A 157 -4.61 11.99 0.55
N SER A 158 -4.44 11.71 -0.75
CA SER A 158 -5.54 11.45 -1.68
C SER A 158 -6.31 10.19 -1.30
N ILE A 159 -5.62 9.11 -0.90
CA ILE A 159 -6.24 7.87 -0.42
C ILE A 159 -7.09 8.13 0.83
N ASN A 160 -6.61 8.91 1.78
CA ASN A 160 -7.41 9.31 2.95
C ASN A 160 -8.69 10.05 2.54
N GLY A 161 -8.61 10.95 1.56
CA GLY A 161 -9.77 11.63 0.99
C GLY A 161 -10.76 10.67 0.33
N GLN A 162 -10.27 9.72 -0.47
CA GLN A 162 -11.09 8.70 -1.13
C GLN A 162 -11.75 7.75 -0.11
N ILE A 163 -11.03 7.31 0.93
CA ILE A 163 -11.60 6.51 2.04
C ILE A 163 -12.76 7.27 2.71
N SER A 164 -12.58 8.56 3.01
CA SER A 164 -13.63 9.39 3.61
C SER A 164 -14.86 9.52 2.71
N SER A 165 -14.65 9.68 1.41
CA SER A 165 -15.73 9.75 0.41
C SER A 165 -16.47 8.42 0.30
N SER A 166 -15.75 7.29 0.24
CA SER A 166 -16.33 5.95 0.20
C SER A 166 -17.16 5.67 1.45
N VAL A 167 -16.67 6.01 2.64
CA VAL A 167 -17.43 5.90 3.91
C VAL A 167 -18.72 6.73 3.86
N THR A 168 -18.68 7.92 3.28
CA THR A 168 -19.86 8.77 3.10
C THR A 168 -20.88 8.14 2.16
N SER A 169 -20.44 7.59 1.02
CA SER A 169 -21.29 6.88 0.06
C SER A 169 -21.92 5.64 0.70
N ILE A 170 -21.12 4.84 1.43
CA ILE A 170 -21.60 3.65 2.16
C ILE A 170 -22.71 4.01 3.13
N ASN A 171 -22.54 5.07 3.93
CA ASN A 171 -23.55 5.53 4.88
C ASN A 171 -24.83 5.99 4.17
N SER A 172 -24.71 6.72 3.06
CA SER A 172 -25.84 7.16 2.25
C SER A 172 -26.64 5.97 1.70
N TYR A 173 -25.97 4.98 1.11
CA TYR A 173 -26.63 3.78 0.61
C TYR A 173 -27.27 2.97 1.73
N ALA A 174 -26.60 2.81 2.88
CA ALA A 174 -27.14 2.12 4.04
C ALA A 174 -28.45 2.76 4.54
N GLN A 175 -28.50 4.09 4.61
CA GLN A 175 -29.67 4.83 5.01
C GLN A 175 -30.83 4.68 4.01
N GLN A 176 -30.53 4.75 2.72
CA GLN A 176 -31.53 4.56 1.66
C GLN A 176 -32.06 3.12 1.66
N ILE A 177 -31.22 2.09 1.84
CA ILE A 177 -31.62 0.69 1.94
C ILE A 177 -32.52 0.48 3.16
N ALA A 178 -32.19 1.05 4.32
CA ALA A 178 -33.03 0.98 5.52
C ALA A 178 -34.41 1.63 5.28
N SER A 179 -34.47 2.77 4.58
CA SER A 179 -35.73 3.43 4.18
C SER A 179 -36.53 2.56 3.21
N MET A 180 -35.88 1.94 2.21
CA MET A 180 -36.54 1.02 1.29
C MET A 180 -37.10 -0.20 2.02
N ASN A 181 -36.36 -0.78 2.97
CA ASN A 181 -36.85 -1.87 3.81
C ASN A 181 -38.16 -1.49 4.51
N LYS A 182 -38.24 -0.29 5.12
CA LYS A 182 -39.44 0.23 5.78
C LYS A 182 -40.61 0.34 4.80
N ASN A 183 -40.39 0.94 3.63
CA ASN A 183 -41.46 1.14 2.63
C ASN A 183 -41.95 -0.21 2.08
N ILE A 184 -41.07 -1.17 1.84
CA ILE A 184 -41.39 -2.52 1.37
C ILE A 184 -42.27 -3.25 2.39
N VAL A 185 -41.94 -3.22 3.68
CA VAL A 185 -42.73 -3.83 4.74
C VAL A 185 -44.15 -3.26 4.79
N GLN A 186 -44.27 -1.91 4.66
CA GLN A 186 -45.58 -1.24 4.68
C GLN A 186 -46.48 -1.68 3.50
N VAL A 187 -45.91 -1.75 2.28
CA VAL A 187 -46.67 -2.14 1.07
C VAL A 187 -47.03 -3.64 1.12
N GLN A 188 -46.11 -4.48 1.59
CA GLN A 188 -46.39 -5.93 1.75
C GLN A 188 -47.45 -6.21 2.82
N ALA A 189 -47.47 -5.46 3.93
CA ALA A 189 -48.51 -5.57 4.95
C ALA A 189 -49.89 -5.20 4.41
N ALA A 190 -49.97 -4.35 3.36
CA ALA A 190 -51.21 -4.03 2.65
C ALA A 190 -51.61 -5.10 1.60
N GLY A 191 -50.86 -6.20 1.47
CA GLY A 191 -51.14 -7.32 0.56
C GLY A 191 -50.65 -7.11 -0.89
N HIS A 192 -49.82 -6.09 -1.15
CA HIS A 192 -49.30 -5.79 -2.47
C HIS A 192 -47.82 -6.17 -2.63
N THR A 193 -47.42 -6.57 -3.86
CA THR A 193 -46.01 -6.85 -4.18
C THR A 193 -45.35 -5.60 -4.70
N PRO A 194 -44.40 -4.98 -3.96
CA PRO A 194 -43.76 -3.71 -4.34
C PRO A 194 -42.55 -3.96 -5.26
N ASN A 195 -42.79 -4.42 -6.52
CA ASN A 195 -41.73 -4.85 -7.43
C ASN A 195 -40.68 -3.73 -7.68
N ASP A 196 -41.11 -2.50 -7.95
CA ASP A 196 -40.21 -1.38 -8.24
C ASP A 196 -39.36 -0.97 -7.02
N LEU A 197 -39.92 -1.04 -5.80
CA LEU A 197 -39.15 -0.80 -4.57
C LEU A 197 -38.12 -1.91 -4.31
N LEU A 198 -38.45 -3.14 -4.69
CA LEU A 198 -37.50 -4.26 -4.60
C LEU A 198 -36.34 -4.07 -5.59
N ASP A 199 -36.62 -3.63 -6.82
CA ASP A 199 -35.61 -3.35 -7.83
C ASP A 199 -34.72 -2.16 -7.42
N GLN A 200 -35.31 -1.07 -6.93
CA GLN A 200 -34.56 0.07 -6.40
C GLN A 200 -33.66 -0.31 -5.22
N ARG A 201 -34.15 -1.15 -4.30
CA ARG A 201 -33.34 -1.65 -3.19
C ARG A 201 -32.17 -2.52 -3.67
N ASP A 202 -32.43 -3.42 -4.62
CA ASP A 202 -31.40 -4.29 -5.18
C ASP A 202 -30.32 -3.46 -5.93
N GLN A 203 -30.73 -2.38 -6.62
CA GLN A 203 -29.81 -1.42 -7.24
C GLN A 203 -28.96 -0.68 -6.20
N LEU A 204 -29.54 -0.22 -5.08
CA LEU A 204 -28.79 0.39 -3.97
C LEU A 204 -27.78 -0.58 -3.35
N ILE A 205 -28.12 -1.86 -3.23
CA ILE A 205 -27.22 -2.91 -2.76
C ILE A 205 -26.06 -3.11 -3.76
N SER A 206 -26.32 -3.07 -5.06
CA SER A 206 -25.28 -3.15 -6.09
C SER A 206 -24.30 -1.97 -6.00
N LEU A 207 -24.81 -0.74 -5.83
CA LEU A 207 -23.98 0.46 -5.65
C LEU A 207 -23.16 0.41 -4.35
N LEU A 208 -23.77 -0.03 -3.25
CA LEU A 208 -23.08 -0.26 -1.99
C LEU A 208 -21.95 -1.30 -2.13
N ASN A 209 -22.23 -2.37 -2.89
CA ASN A 209 -21.29 -3.46 -3.12
C ASN A 209 -20.07 -3.05 -3.98
N GLN A 210 -20.21 -2.03 -4.80
CA GLN A 210 -19.07 -1.40 -5.48
C GLN A 210 -18.15 -0.65 -4.50
N GLU A 211 -18.72 -0.07 -3.44
CA GLU A 211 -17.92 0.61 -2.42
C GLU A 211 -17.27 -0.37 -1.43
N VAL A 212 -18.00 -1.40 -0.99
CA VAL A 212 -17.51 -2.42 -0.06
C VAL A 212 -18.29 -3.73 -0.27
N LYS A 213 -17.60 -4.86 -0.28
CA LYS A 213 -18.25 -6.18 -0.43
C LYS A 213 -19.41 -6.33 0.54
N THR A 214 -20.60 -6.63 0.00
CA THR A 214 -21.82 -6.81 0.77
C THR A 214 -22.32 -8.26 0.74
N ASN A 215 -22.88 -8.70 1.87
CA ASN A 215 -23.64 -9.92 1.98
C ASN A 215 -25.02 -9.56 2.49
N VAL A 216 -26.07 -10.08 1.85
CA VAL A 216 -27.46 -9.79 2.21
C VAL A 216 -28.17 -11.02 2.73
N VAL A 217 -28.98 -10.84 3.76
CA VAL A 217 -29.79 -11.90 4.35
C VAL A 217 -31.25 -11.44 4.41
N LYS A 218 -32.11 -12.15 3.69
CA LYS A 218 -33.56 -11.86 3.65
C LYS A 218 -34.24 -12.33 4.94
N GLN A 219 -35.06 -11.45 5.51
CA GLN A 219 -35.90 -11.74 6.67
C GLN A 219 -37.31 -12.14 6.26
N SER A 220 -38.02 -12.84 7.14
CA SER A 220 -39.39 -13.32 6.90
C SER A 220 -40.41 -12.18 6.67
N ASN A 221 -40.15 -10.99 7.18
CA ASN A 221 -40.96 -9.78 6.99
C ASN A 221 -40.66 -8.99 5.72
N GLY A 222 -39.80 -9.52 4.83
CA GLY A 222 -39.43 -8.86 3.57
C GLY A 222 -38.29 -7.86 3.66
N THR A 223 -37.79 -7.54 4.87
CA THR A 223 -36.57 -6.72 5.02
C THR A 223 -35.31 -7.48 4.60
N LEU A 224 -34.26 -6.76 4.23
CA LEU A 224 -32.92 -7.31 4.07
C LEU A 224 -32.01 -6.78 5.19
N ASN A 225 -31.29 -7.69 5.84
CA ASN A 225 -30.11 -7.32 6.62
C ASN A 225 -28.90 -7.28 5.70
N VAL A 226 -28.10 -6.22 5.81
CA VAL A 226 -26.90 -6.02 5.01
C VAL A 226 -25.67 -6.09 5.91
N PHE A 227 -24.75 -6.95 5.54
CA PHE A 227 -23.45 -7.11 6.18
C PHE A 227 -22.36 -6.71 5.21
N ILE A 228 -21.27 -6.15 5.71
CA ILE A 228 -20.12 -5.71 4.90
C ILE A 228 -18.84 -6.42 5.32
N GLY A 229 -17.88 -6.46 4.40
CA GLY A 229 -16.58 -7.04 4.64
C GLY A 229 -16.61 -8.46 5.17
N ALA A 230 -16.05 -8.71 6.34
CA ALA A 230 -15.97 -10.01 7.00
C ALA A 230 -17.24 -10.37 7.83
N GLY A 231 -18.37 -9.69 7.61
CA GLY A 231 -19.65 -10.01 8.27
C GLY A 231 -20.12 -8.96 9.28
N GLN A 232 -19.58 -7.75 9.24
CA GLN A 232 -20.04 -6.65 10.09
C GLN A 232 -21.40 -6.13 9.61
N SER A 233 -22.35 -5.97 10.55
CA SER A 233 -23.69 -5.44 10.26
C SER A 233 -23.60 -3.98 9.81
N LEU A 234 -24.25 -3.64 8.68
CA LEU A 234 -24.40 -2.26 8.21
C LEU A 234 -25.87 -1.82 8.23
N VAL A 235 -26.79 -2.70 7.86
CA VAL A 235 -28.24 -2.44 7.97
C VAL A 235 -28.89 -3.64 8.66
N VAL A 236 -29.65 -3.39 9.72
CA VAL A 236 -30.42 -4.42 10.42
C VAL A 236 -31.90 -4.02 10.41
N GLY A 237 -32.69 -4.69 9.57
CA GLY A 237 -34.06 -4.31 9.32
C GLY A 237 -34.17 -2.88 8.76
N GLU A 238 -34.76 -1.97 9.55
CA GLU A 238 -34.96 -0.55 9.18
C GLU A 238 -33.91 0.39 9.79
N LYS A 239 -32.86 -0.15 10.46
CA LYS A 239 -31.85 0.64 11.17
C LYS A 239 -30.50 0.54 10.47
N PRO A 240 -29.95 1.66 9.95
CA PRO A 240 -28.59 1.71 9.47
C PRO A 240 -27.60 1.87 10.64
N ILE A 241 -26.40 1.31 10.50
CA ILE A 241 -25.24 1.52 11.38
C ILE A 241 -24.29 2.44 10.65
N VAL A 242 -23.85 3.50 11.33
CA VAL A 242 -23.01 4.55 10.72
C VAL A 242 -21.54 4.18 10.83
N LEU A 243 -20.83 4.28 9.72
CA LEU A 243 -19.38 4.22 9.65
C LEU A 243 -18.76 5.62 9.77
N LYS A 244 -17.58 5.71 10.36
CA LYS A 244 -16.77 6.93 10.42
C LYS A 244 -15.34 6.65 9.97
N ALA A 245 -14.78 7.54 9.19
CA ALA A 245 -13.35 7.60 8.96
C ALA A 245 -12.73 8.40 10.12
N VAL A 246 -11.86 7.78 10.89
CA VAL A 246 -11.24 8.36 12.09
C VAL A 246 -9.72 8.24 11.98
N GLN A 247 -8.98 9.12 12.66
CA GLN A 247 -7.52 9.01 12.70
C GLN A 247 -7.08 7.70 13.37
N SER A 248 -6.05 7.06 12.80
CA SER A 248 -5.43 5.88 13.40
C SER A 248 -4.82 6.23 14.76
N LEU A 249 -4.93 5.29 15.70
CA LEU A 249 -4.30 5.45 17.02
C LEU A 249 -2.77 5.37 16.95
N SER A 250 -2.25 4.63 15.99
CA SER A 250 -0.81 4.36 15.84
C SER A 250 -0.13 5.26 14.79
N ASP A 251 -0.91 5.82 13.85
CA ASP A 251 -0.40 6.73 12.82
C ASP A 251 -1.42 7.84 12.54
N PRO A 252 -1.29 9.02 13.19
CA PRO A 252 -2.25 10.12 13.04
C PRO A 252 -2.37 10.69 11.62
N SER A 253 -1.42 10.39 10.71
CA SER A 253 -1.50 10.79 9.31
C SER A 253 -2.49 9.96 8.49
N ARG A 254 -3.01 8.84 9.04
CA ARG A 254 -3.88 7.87 8.36
C ARG A 254 -5.28 7.83 8.92
N LEU A 255 -6.23 7.55 8.04
CA LEU A 255 -7.60 7.27 8.41
C LEU A 255 -7.83 5.75 8.51
N GLU A 256 -8.55 5.37 9.54
CA GLU A 256 -9.11 4.04 9.81
C GLU A 256 -10.62 4.11 9.82
N ILE A 257 -11.27 2.97 9.60
CA ILE A 257 -12.72 2.88 9.61
C ILE A 257 -13.17 2.44 11.00
N ALA A 258 -14.23 3.07 11.49
CA ALA A 258 -14.82 2.77 12.79
C ALA A 258 -16.35 2.75 12.70
N TYR A 259 -16.99 2.05 13.61
CA TYR A 259 -18.43 2.05 13.81
C TYR A 259 -18.82 3.09 14.85
N ASP A 260 -19.82 3.90 14.52
CA ASP A 260 -20.45 4.80 15.49
C ASP A 260 -21.60 4.08 16.18
N SER A 261 -21.42 3.73 17.45
CA SER A 261 -22.48 3.15 18.28
C SER A 261 -23.34 4.22 18.97
N GLY A 262 -23.13 5.49 18.66
CA GLY A 262 -23.79 6.62 19.30
C GLY A 262 -23.16 7.03 20.65
N SER A 263 -22.79 6.07 21.49
CA SER A 263 -22.11 6.30 22.78
C SER A 263 -20.58 6.16 22.72
N SER A 264 -20.07 5.43 21.71
CA SER A 264 -18.64 5.16 21.54
C SER A 264 -18.30 4.92 20.07
N ILE A 265 -17.03 5.17 19.74
CA ILE A 265 -16.46 4.85 18.43
C ILE A 265 -15.68 3.55 18.55
N ILE A 266 -16.11 2.51 17.84
CA ILE A 266 -15.50 1.19 17.85
C ILE A 266 -14.68 1.05 16.57
N ARG A 267 -13.34 1.05 16.67
CA ARG A 267 -12.47 0.86 15.50
C ARG A 267 -12.60 -0.57 14.97
N ALA A 268 -12.77 -0.66 13.66
CA ALA A 268 -12.81 -1.94 12.97
C ALA A 268 -11.39 -2.41 12.62
N GLN A 269 -11.20 -3.71 12.51
CA GLN A 269 -9.98 -4.25 11.90
C GLN A 269 -9.97 -3.90 10.42
N GLN A 270 -8.95 -3.19 9.94
CA GLN A 270 -8.91 -2.68 8.57
C GLN A 270 -8.94 -3.80 7.52
N ASN A 271 -8.31 -4.93 7.79
CA ASN A 271 -8.33 -6.12 6.94
C ASN A 271 -9.70 -6.81 6.82
N SER A 272 -10.70 -6.40 7.62
CA SER A 272 -12.07 -6.90 7.48
C SER A 272 -12.87 -6.24 6.35
N PHE A 273 -12.41 -5.11 5.81
CA PHE A 273 -13.05 -4.40 4.69
C PHE A 273 -12.44 -4.90 3.36
N GLN A 274 -12.87 -6.08 2.94
CA GLN A 274 -12.47 -6.66 1.66
C GLN A 274 -13.51 -6.34 0.59
N GLY A 275 -13.07 -6.28 -0.67
CA GLY A 275 -13.93 -6.02 -1.82
C GLY A 275 -14.36 -4.56 -1.96
N GLY A 276 -14.78 -4.18 -3.15
CA GLY A 276 -15.17 -2.84 -3.48
C GLY A 276 -14.02 -1.83 -3.51
N ASN A 277 -14.36 -0.57 -3.78
CA ASN A 277 -13.40 0.53 -3.84
C ASN A 277 -12.61 0.68 -2.54
N LEU A 278 -13.30 0.58 -1.41
CA LEU A 278 -12.70 0.70 -0.08
C LEU A 278 -11.62 -0.37 0.17
N GLY A 279 -11.92 -1.64 -0.18
CA GLY A 279 -10.95 -2.72 -0.09
C GLY A 279 -9.73 -2.46 -0.97
N GLY A 280 -9.94 -2.02 -2.22
CA GLY A 280 -8.86 -1.67 -3.15
C GLY A 280 -7.95 -0.55 -2.66
N LEU A 281 -8.52 0.51 -2.02
CA LEU A 281 -7.76 1.60 -1.42
C LEU A 281 -6.90 1.14 -0.23
N LEU A 282 -7.46 0.29 0.63
CA LEU A 282 -6.75 -0.25 1.80
C LEU A 282 -5.63 -1.20 1.38
N ASP A 283 -5.87 -2.08 0.42
CA ASP A 283 -4.86 -2.99 -0.13
C ASP A 283 -3.71 -2.22 -0.78
N PHE A 284 -4.04 -1.26 -1.66
CA PHE A 284 -3.03 -0.40 -2.28
C PHE A 284 -2.16 0.30 -1.25
N ARG A 285 -2.76 0.92 -0.23
CA ARG A 285 -2.02 1.62 0.83
C ARG A 285 -1.05 0.70 1.55
N ASN A 286 -1.54 -0.47 2.00
CA ASN A 286 -0.77 -1.36 2.87
C ASN A 286 0.26 -2.19 2.10
N GLU A 287 -0.07 -2.66 0.89
CA GLU A 287 0.79 -3.58 0.14
C GLU A 287 1.74 -2.86 -0.83
N SER A 288 1.30 -1.74 -1.43
CA SER A 288 2.05 -1.08 -2.51
C SER A 288 2.68 0.24 -2.07
N LEU A 289 1.89 1.15 -1.51
CA LEU A 289 2.37 2.50 -1.16
C LEU A 289 3.39 2.46 -0.02
N ASP A 290 3.08 1.76 1.08
CA ASP A 290 3.99 1.64 2.23
C ASP A 290 5.29 0.93 1.85
N ALA A 291 5.19 -0.16 1.09
CA ALA A 291 6.34 -0.89 0.61
C ALA A 291 7.24 -0.02 -0.29
N ALA A 292 6.64 0.79 -1.18
CA ALA A 292 7.38 1.69 -2.06
C ALA A 292 8.06 2.83 -1.29
N GLN A 293 7.36 3.47 -0.33
CA GLN A 293 7.93 4.51 0.52
C GLN A 293 9.10 3.98 1.35
N ASN A 294 8.93 2.83 1.96
CA ASN A 294 9.96 2.20 2.80
C ASN A 294 11.17 1.76 1.96
N ALA A 295 10.96 1.20 0.78
CA ALA A 295 12.06 0.80 -0.11
C ALA A 295 12.84 2.00 -0.61
N LEU A 296 12.17 3.08 -1.03
CA LEU A 296 12.81 4.33 -1.46
C LEU A 296 13.60 4.95 -0.31
N GLY A 297 13.00 5.03 0.89
CA GLY A 297 13.65 5.57 2.08
C GLY A 297 14.85 4.73 2.53
N ARG A 298 14.77 3.40 2.41
CA ARG A 298 15.91 2.51 2.69
C ARG A 298 17.09 2.80 1.77
N VAL A 299 16.87 2.98 0.47
CA VAL A 299 17.95 3.33 -0.47
C VAL A 299 18.61 4.65 -0.07
N ALA A 300 17.80 5.68 0.29
CA ALA A 300 18.31 6.98 0.73
C ALA A 300 19.14 6.88 2.02
N ILE A 301 18.67 6.13 3.01
CA ILE A 301 19.36 5.93 4.30
C ILE A 301 20.69 5.20 4.10
N VAL A 302 20.68 4.10 3.35
CA VAL A 302 21.91 3.32 3.11
C VAL A 302 22.92 4.14 2.31
N LEU A 303 22.48 4.88 1.28
CA LEU A 303 23.35 5.76 0.53
C LEU A 303 23.97 6.84 1.43
N ALA A 304 23.17 7.54 2.23
CA ALA A 304 23.65 8.58 3.12
C ALA A 304 24.62 8.04 4.17
N ASP A 305 24.31 6.91 4.79
CA ASP A 305 25.11 6.30 5.87
C ASP A 305 26.45 5.76 5.35
N THR A 306 26.45 4.94 4.29
CA THR A 306 27.68 4.36 3.73
C THR A 306 28.58 5.42 3.09
N PHE A 307 27.96 6.45 2.46
CA PHE A 307 28.72 7.60 1.93
C PHE A 307 29.36 8.40 3.06
N ASN A 308 28.62 8.70 4.12
CA ASN A 308 29.15 9.41 5.30
C ASN A 308 30.28 8.64 5.97
N GLN A 309 30.11 7.32 6.16
CA GLN A 309 31.16 6.47 6.73
C GLN A 309 32.45 6.57 5.89
N GLN A 310 32.38 6.42 4.57
CA GLN A 310 33.56 6.53 3.73
C GLN A 310 34.14 7.95 3.71
N HIS A 311 33.27 8.99 3.71
CA HIS A 311 33.71 10.38 3.71
C HIS A 311 34.46 10.75 5.00
N GLN A 312 34.03 10.20 6.15
CA GLN A 312 34.69 10.39 7.45
C GLN A 312 36.09 9.74 7.54
N LEU A 313 36.35 8.71 6.73
CA LEU A 313 37.66 8.07 6.64
C LEU A 313 38.68 8.86 5.76
N GLY A 314 38.22 9.91 5.10
CA GLY A 314 39.03 10.77 4.27
C GLY A 314 39.45 12.06 4.94
N GLN A 315 40.23 12.86 4.19
CA GLN A 315 40.70 14.18 4.57
C GLN A 315 40.30 15.24 3.52
N ASP A 316 39.86 16.38 4.00
CA ASP A 316 39.47 17.53 3.17
C ASP A 316 40.69 18.39 2.72
N LEU A 317 40.45 19.45 1.97
CA LEU A 317 41.52 20.34 1.49
C LEU A 317 42.21 21.15 2.62
N ASN A 318 41.56 21.26 3.78
CA ASN A 318 42.12 22.00 4.93
C ASN A 318 42.99 21.09 5.82
N GLY A 319 43.01 19.78 5.56
CA GLY A 319 43.69 18.78 6.37
C GLY A 319 42.83 18.19 7.49
N ASP A 320 41.57 18.58 7.58
CA ASP A 320 40.63 18.06 8.56
C ASP A 320 40.05 16.71 8.09
N LEU A 321 39.69 15.81 9.04
CA LEU A 321 38.93 14.61 8.72
C LEU A 321 37.55 14.98 8.18
N GLY A 322 37.04 14.19 7.24
CA GLY A 322 35.69 14.36 6.70
C GLY A 322 34.61 14.26 7.76
N GLY A 323 33.56 15.06 7.63
CA GLY A 323 32.34 14.97 8.42
C GLY A 323 31.24 14.22 7.67
N ASN A 324 30.00 14.34 8.13
CA ASN A 324 28.84 13.86 7.37
C ASN A 324 28.68 14.69 6.08
N PHE A 325 28.63 14.00 4.95
CA PHE A 325 28.36 14.61 3.64
C PHE A 325 26.84 14.75 3.40
N PHE A 326 26.05 13.75 3.81
CA PHE A 326 24.60 13.77 3.80
C PHE A 326 24.05 13.82 5.22
N THR A 327 22.84 14.37 5.38
CA THR A 327 22.07 14.27 6.62
C THR A 327 21.66 12.81 6.87
N GLN A 328 21.59 12.44 8.15
CA GLN A 328 21.11 11.12 8.56
C GLN A 328 19.63 11.21 8.98
N SER A 329 18.80 10.34 8.42
CA SER A 329 17.41 10.18 8.87
C SER A 329 17.35 9.33 10.12
N VAL A 330 16.39 9.64 10.99
CA VAL A 330 16.09 8.85 12.19
C VAL A 330 14.78 8.08 12.02
N PRO A 331 14.68 6.87 12.58
CA PRO A 331 13.43 6.11 12.58
C PRO A 331 12.27 6.90 13.17
N LEU A 332 11.10 6.86 12.52
CA LEU A 332 9.87 7.43 13.06
C LEU A 332 9.26 6.45 14.06
N VAL A 333 9.00 6.92 15.28
CA VAL A 333 8.31 6.13 16.30
C VAL A 333 7.05 6.87 16.73
N ASN A 334 5.90 6.24 16.57
CA ASN A 334 4.60 6.73 17.00
C ASN A 334 4.09 5.91 18.19
N SER A 335 3.81 6.55 19.30
CA SER A 335 3.08 5.93 20.41
C SER A 335 1.60 5.84 20.05
N ASN A 336 0.96 4.70 20.34
CA ASN A 336 -0.47 4.56 20.18
C ASN A 336 -1.19 5.49 21.14
N SER A 337 -2.13 6.30 20.65
CA SER A 337 -2.85 7.29 21.48
C SER A 337 -3.79 6.64 22.52
N GLY A 338 -3.99 5.33 22.47
CA GLY A 338 -4.68 4.54 23.51
C GLY A 338 -3.74 4.00 24.59
N ASN A 339 -2.43 4.25 24.52
CA ASN A 339 -1.49 3.85 25.55
C ASN A 339 -1.80 4.55 26.87
N THR A 340 -1.62 3.84 27.98
CA THR A 340 -1.86 4.35 29.32
C THR A 340 -0.57 4.52 30.14
N GLY A 341 0.54 3.96 29.65
CA GLY A 341 1.87 4.15 30.22
C GLY A 341 2.55 5.44 29.76
N SER A 342 3.64 5.80 30.43
CA SER A 342 4.48 6.98 30.12
C SER A 342 5.75 6.63 29.35
N ALA A 343 5.88 5.39 28.85
CA ALA A 343 7.09 4.95 28.15
C ALA A 343 7.24 5.65 26.79
N THR A 344 8.46 6.08 26.54
CA THR A 344 8.90 6.57 25.21
C THR A 344 9.84 5.53 24.63
N ILE A 345 9.54 5.08 23.41
CA ILE A 345 10.40 4.19 22.63
C ILE A 345 11.29 5.05 21.73
N ASN A 346 12.60 4.77 21.79
CA ASN A 346 13.61 5.34 20.93
C ASN A 346 14.13 4.25 20.01
N ALA A 347 14.18 4.53 18.72
CA ALA A 347 14.79 3.64 17.73
C ALA A 347 15.94 4.36 17.03
N SER A 348 17.05 3.66 16.83
CA SER A 348 18.21 4.17 16.09
C SER A 348 18.69 3.13 15.08
N ILE A 349 19.32 3.57 14.01
CA ILE A 349 19.90 2.69 13.01
C ILE A 349 21.28 2.25 13.49
N ALA A 350 21.44 0.97 13.79
CA ALA A 350 22.72 0.35 14.16
C ALA A 350 23.48 -0.14 12.93
N SER A 351 22.77 -0.60 11.90
CA SER A 351 23.33 -1.03 10.62
C SER A 351 22.34 -0.71 9.50
N SER A 352 22.66 0.25 8.69
CA SER A 352 21.80 0.66 7.57
C SER A 352 21.65 -0.44 6.51
N SER A 353 22.71 -1.20 6.26
CA SER A 353 22.70 -2.30 5.30
C SER A 353 21.76 -3.45 5.71
N ALA A 354 21.56 -3.68 7.01
CA ALA A 354 20.70 -4.73 7.53
C ALA A 354 19.20 -4.34 7.57
N LEU A 355 18.84 -3.09 7.22
CA LEU A 355 17.44 -2.64 7.21
C LEU A 355 16.62 -3.43 6.19
N THR A 356 15.47 -3.95 6.61
CA THR A 356 14.55 -4.75 5.76
C THR A 356 13.64 -3.90 4.87
N GLY A 357 13.42 -2.63 5.21
CA GLY A 357 12.41 -1.78 4.57
C GLY A 357 10.99 -2.08 5.05
N SER A 358 10.84 -2.66 6.25
CA SER A 358 9.54 -2.96 6.87
C SER A 358 9.23 -2.01 8.00
N ASP A 359 7.95 -1.83 8.27
CA ASP A 359 7.44 -1.20 9.48
C ASP A 359 7.25 -2.26 10.58
N TYR A 360 7.24 -1.84 11.84
CA TYR A 360 7.14 -2.72 12.99
C TYR A 360 6.09 -2.23 13.98
N SER A 361 5.39 -3.20 14.60
CA SER A 361 4.54 -2.96 15.77
C SER A 361 5.22 -3.54 17.00
N LEU A 362 5.57 -2.70 17.96
CA LEU A 362 6.11 -3.10 19.26
C LEU A 362 4.99 -3.06 20.30
N ARG A 363 4.80 -4.16 21.03
CA ARG A 363 3.83 -4.25 22.14
C ARG A 363 4.56 -4.57 23.43
N PHE A 364 4.18 -3.90 24.49
CA PHE A 364 4.63 -4.25 25.85
C PHE A 364 3.74 -5.34 26.44
N ASP A 365 4.37 -6.44 26.89
CA ASP A 365 3.68 -7.65 27.37
C ASP A 365 3.57 -7.71 28.89
N GLY A 366 4.26 -6.80 29.61
CA GLY A 366 4.31 -6.74 31.05
C GLY A 366 5.69 -7.13 31.63
N GLY A 367 5.95 -6.76 32.86
CA GLY A 367 7.27 -6.92 33.49
C GLY A 367 8.34 -6.06 32.79
N THR A 368 9.19 -6.67 31.99
CA THR A 368 10.18 -6.00 31.11
C THR A 368 10.08 -6.48 29.67
N ALA A 369 9.09 -7.34 29.36
CA ALA A 369 8.99 -8.06 28.10
C ALA A 369 8.27 -7.26 27.02
N TYR A 370 8.73 -7.42 25.78
CA TYR A 370 8.16 -6.81 24.59
C TYR A 370 8.03 -7.84 23.47
N THR A 371 6.99 -7.67 22.65
CA THR A 371 6.82 -8.39 21.39
C THR A 371 6.91 -7.42 20.23
N LEU A 372 7.85 -7.67 19.30
CA LEU A 372 8.00 -6.92 18.05
C LEU A 372 7.43 -7.76 16.91
N THR A 373 6.52 -7.18 16.15
CA THR A 373 5.95 -7.79 14.93
C THR A 373 6.40 -6.98 13.73
N ARG A 374 7.09 -7.64 12.78
CA ARG A 374 7.42 -7.07 11.46
C ARG A 374 6.17 -7.13 10.59
N LEU A 375 5.70 -5.98 10.09
CA LEU A 375 4.39 -5.91 9.44
C LEU A 375 4.36 -6.44 8.01
N SER A 376 5.51 -6.56 7.32
CA SER A 376 5.58 -7.05 5.94
C SER A 376 5.32 -8.56 5.80
N ASP A 377 5.67 -9.35 6.82
CA ASP A 377 5.59 -10.82 6.80
C ASP A 377 5.01 -11.42 8.09
N ASN A 378 4.58 -10.56 9.02
CA ASN A 378 4.07 -10.91 10.34
C ASN A 378 5.06 -11.74 11.20
N THR A 379 6.36 -11.60 10.94
CA THR A 379 7.39 -12.23 11.77
C THR A 379 7.35 -11.64 13.16
N VAL A 380 7.26 -12.50 14.18
CA VAL A 380 7.18 -12.12 15.60
C VAL A 380 8.48 -12.43 16.31
N THR A 381 9.05 -11.42 16.97
CA THR A 381 10.26 -11.56 17.81
C THR A 381 9.92 -11.09 19.22
N SER A 382 10.19 -11.92 20.23
CA SER A 382 9.95 -11.58 21.64
C SER A 382 11.26 -11.23 22.33
N PHE A 383 11.23 -10.16 23.13
CA PHE A 383 12.36 -9.66 23.91
C PHE A 383 12.03 -9.72 25.40
N ALA A 384 12.94 -10.22 26.20
CA ALA A 384 12.81 -10.19 27.66
C ALA A 384 13.01 -8.78 28.23
N THR A 385 13.85 -7.98 27.57
CA THR A 385 14.17 -6.58 27.98
C THR A 385 14.56 -5.76 26.75
N LEU A 386 14.50 -4.43 26.87
CA LEU A 386 15.15 -3.47 25.96
C LEU A 386 16.34 -2.81 26.70
N PRO A 387 17.41 -2.34 26.00
CA PRO A 387 17.53 -2.24 24.55
C PRO A 387 17.84 -3.57 23.86
N GLN A 388 17.40 -3.71 22.59
CA GLN A 388 17.69 -4.84 21.69
C GLN A 388 17.95 -4.37 20.27
N THR A 389 18.77 -5.14 19.55
CA THR A 389 19.05 -4.87 18.13
C THR A 389 18.47 -5.98 17.25
N VAL A 390 17.68 -5.58 16.27
CA VAL A 390 17.03 -6.47 15.29
C VAL A 390 16.91 -5.78 13.94
N ASP A 391 17.15 -6.49 12.84
CA ASP A 391 17.05 -5.98 11.47
C ASP A 391 17.78 -4.64 11.25
N GLY A 392 18.94 -4.46 11.90
CA GLY A 392 19.72 -3.22 11.83
C GLY A 392 19.22 -2.06 12.69
N LEU A 393 18.19 -2.28 13.53
CA LEU A 393 17.62 -1.28 14.43
C LEU A 393 17.98 -1.60 15.88
N THR A 394 18.43 -0.63 16.65
CA THR A 394 18.46 -0.68 18.10
C THR A 394 17.22 0.01 18.65
N ILE A 395 16.43 -0.74 19.41
CA ILE A 395 15.19 -0.26 20.03
C ILE A 395 15.44 -0.18 21.54
N ALA A 396 15.21 1.00 22.12
CA ALA A 396 15.36 1.27 23.54
C ALA A 396 14.08 1.90 24.12
N THR A 397 13.91 1.81 25.43
CA THR A 397 12.77 2.39 26.13
C THR A 397 13.22 3.27 27.29
N THR A 398 12.48 4.33 27.54
CA THR A 398 12.60 5.17 28.75
C THR A 398 11.20 5.39 29.33
N GLY A 399 11.09 5.54 30.64
CA GLY A 399 9.79 5.64 31.32
C GLY A 399 9.14 4.28 31.59
N GLY A 400 7.89 4.29 32.04
CA GLY A 400 7.11 3.12 32.43
C GLY A 400 6.04 2.77 31.40
N ALA A 401 6.14 1.60 30.76
CA ALA A 401 5.09 1.05 29.91
C ALA A 401 4.05 0.30 30.75
N VAL A 402 2.80 0.28 30.28
CA VAL A 402 1.70 -0.52 30.85
C VAL A 402 1.36 -1.66 29.90
N THR A 403 1.08 -2.83 30.45
CA THR A 403 0.76 -4.03 29.64
C THR A 403 -0.32 -3.73 28.60
N GLY A 404 -0.02 -4.02 27.35
CA GLY A 404 -0.88 -3.74 26.19
C GLY A 404 -0.52 -2.45 25.43
N ASP A 405 0.35 -1.57 25.97
CA ASP A 405 0.85 -0.41 25.24
C ASP A 405 1.51 -0.83 23.93
N ARG A 406 1.27 -0.03 22.88
CA ARG A 406 1.74 -0.33 21.51
C ARG A 406 2.44 0.88 20.90
N TYR A 407 3.42 0.60 20.06
CA TYR A 407 4.24 1.59 19.37
C TYR A 407 4.44 1.15 17.92
N MET A 408 4.26 2.08 16.99
CA MET A 408 4.58 1.87 15.57
C MET A 408 5.98 2.40 15.31
N ILE A 409 6.87 1.57 14.79
CA ILE A 409 8.23 1.96 14.41
C ILE A 409 8.33 1.87 12.88
N ARG A 410 8.65 3.00 12.24
CA ARG A 410 8.80 3.11 10.80
C ARG A 410 10.22 3.58 10.47
N PRO A 411 11.16 2.64 10.30
CA PRO A 411 12.60 2.96 10.24
C PRO A 411 13.01 3.76 9.03
N THR A 412 12.36 3.51 7.89
CA THR A 412 12.83 3.96 6.58
C THR A 412 11.94 5.00 5.93
N VAL A 413 10.70 5.19 6.40
CA VAL A 413 9.69 6.04 5.77
C VAL A 413 10.16 7.47 5.51
N ASN A 414 10.98 8.03 6.42
CA ASN A 414 11.49 9.40 6.32
C ASN A 414 12.82 9.51 5.56
N GLY A 415 13.47 8.41 5.21
CA GLY A 415 14.81 8.42 4.59
C GLY A 415 14.90 9.28 3.34
N ALA A 416 13.93 9.13 2.43
CA ALA A 416 13.88 9.91 1.20
C ALA A 416 13.44 11.37 1.41
N ARG A 417 12.73 11.67 2.49
CA ARG A 417 12.36 13.04 2.88
C ARG A 417 13.55 13.81 3.48
N ASP A 418 14.31 13.13 4.34
CA ASP A 418 15.30 13.78 5.20
C ASP A 418 16.69 13.85 4.59
N ILE A 419 16.97 13.09 3.51
CA ILE A 419 18.25 13.15 2.83
C ILE A 419 18.48 14.54 2.25
N ALA A 420 19.59 15.17 2.64
CA ALA A 420 20.06 16.45 2.13
C ALA A 420 21.58 16.48 2.20
N VAL A 421 22.22 17.36 1.43
CA VAL A 421 23.66 17.56 1.54
C VAL A 421 23.96 18.41 2.77
N ALA A 422 24.80 17.90 3.68
CA ALA A 422 25.12 18.53 4.95
C ALA A 422 26.25 19.56 4.86
N ILE A 423 27.04 19.52 3.78
CA ILE A 423 28.14 20.47 3.53
C ILE A 423 27.77 21.47 2.43
N SER A 424 28.22 22.69 2.55
CA SER A 424 28.04 23.74 1.53
C SER A 424 29.37 24.25 0.92
N ASP A 425 30.49 23.93 1.56
CA ASP A 425 31.81 24.32 1.15
C ASP A 425 32.53 23.18 0.42
N THR A 426 32.94 23.40 -0.81
CA THR A 426 33.66 22.44 -1.66
C THR A 426 35.00 21.99 -1.06
N SER A 427 35.64 22.83 -0.22
CA SER A 427 36.89 22.48 0.46
C SER A 427 36.68 21.34 1.48
N LYS A 428 35.46 21.17 2.00
CA LYS A 428 35.11 20.14 2.99
C LYS A 428 34.88 18.75 2.37
N ILE A 429 34.96 18.60 1.07
CA ILE A 429 34.88 17.27 0.42
C ILE A 429 36.18 16.50 0.73
N ALA A 430 36.08 15.39 1.46
CA ALA A 430 37.21 14.59 1.89
C ALA A 430 37.66 13.62 0.79
N ALA A 431 38.41 14.12 -0.19
CA ALA A 431 38.89 13.36 -1.34
C ALA A 431 40.23 12.63 -1.07
N ALA A 432 41.05 13.13 -0.17
CA ALA A 432 42.38 12.60 0.15
C ALA A 432 42.30 11.53 1.25
N ALA A 433 43.32 10.65 1.36
CA ALA A 433 43.54 9.85 2.53
C ALA A 433 44.18 10.68 3.65
N PRO A 434 43.81 10.46 4.95
CA PRO A 434 44.32 11.29 6.06
C PRO A 434 45.75 10.95 6.47
N ILE A 435 46.29 9.82 6.00
CA ILE A 435 47.60 9.32 6.33
C ILE A 435 48.49 9.20 5.09
N ARG A 436 49.80 9.37 5.30
CA ARG A 436 50.86 9.12 4.32
C ARG A 436 51.96 8.30 4.94
N THR A 437 52.40 7.28 4.22
CA THR A 437 53.54 6.44 4.59
C THR A 437 54.82 6.92 3.91
N THR A 438 55.93 6.78 4.59
CA THR A 438 57.27 7.10 4.06
C THR A 438 58.28 6.10 4.53
N SER A 439 59.29 5.78 3.67
CA SER A 439 60.48 5.05 4.01
C SER A 439 61.66 6.03 4.16
N SER A 440 62.47 5.86 5.18
CA SER A 440 63.67 6.68 5.36
C SER A 440 64.66 6.48 4.19
N LEU A 441 65.26 7.57 3.72
CA LEU A 441 66.32 7.51 2.69
C LEU A 441 67.58 6.79 3.21
N ALA A 442 67.72 6.62 4.51
CA ALA A 442 68.85 5.92 5.14
C ALA A 442 68.65 4.39 5.22
N ASN A 443 67.46 3.89 4.83
CA ASN A 443 67.17 2.45 4.81
C ASN A 443 68.12 1.73 3.85
N VAL A 444 68.66 0.60 4.27
CA VAL A 444 69.60 -0.23 3.49
C VAL A 444 69.00 -1.55 3.05
N GLY A 445 67.93 -1.98 3.68
CA GLY A 445 67.13 -3.14 3.28
C GLY A 445 66.21 -2.88 2.08
N SER A 446 65.56 -3.95 1.60
CA SER A 446 64.61 -3.87 0.49
C SER A 446 63.16 -3.73 0.95
N GLY A 447 62.92 -3.36 2.21
CA GLY A 447 61.60 -3.22 2.77
C GLY A 447 60.82 -2.06 2.14
N HIS A 448 59.53 -2.29 1.78
CA HIS A 448 58.59 -1.27 1.28
C HIS A 448 57.36 -1.23 2.17
N ILE A 449 56.96 -0.06 2.59
CA ILE A 449 55.70 0.15 3.32
C ILE A 449 54.58 0.46 2.35
N SER A 450 53.39 -0.19 2.53
CA SER A 450 52.17 0.08 1.76
C SER A 450 51.68 1.50 2.01
N ALA A 451 50.80 2.02 1.13
CA ALA A 451 50.21 3.36 1.30
C ALA A 451 49.32 3.48 2.56
N GLY A 452 49.01 2.38 3.18
CA GLY A 452 48.11 2.30 4.35
C GLY A 452 46.65 2.48 4.04
N THR A 453 45.82 1.84 4.87
CA THR A 453 44.35 1.97 4.84
C THR A 453 43.85 2.45 6.18
N VAL A 454 42.81 3.28 6.19
CA VAL A 454 42.09 3.68 7.40
C VAL A 454 41.06 2.62 7.74
N ASN A 455 41.02 2.19 8.98
CA ASN A 455 40.10 1.16 9.45
C ASN A 455 38.68 1.74 9.60
N SER A 456 37.67 1.03 9.09
CA SER A 456 36.25 1.40 9.16
C SER A 456 35.67 1.15 10.56
N VAL A 457 36.26 1.79 11.59
CA VAL A 457 35.79 1.74 12.98
C VAL A 457 35.33 3.13 13.37
N PHE A 458 34.09 3.24 13.88
CA PHE A 458 33.49 4.51 14.26
C PHE A 458 33.20 4.57 15.76
N PRO A 459 33.50 5.68 16.44
CA PRO A 459 34.12 6.89 15.88
C PRO A 459 35.57 6.62 15.39
N VAL A 460 36.00 7.37 14.36
CA VAL A 460 37.38 7.32 13.85
C VAL A 460 38.36 7.61 14.98
N ASP A 461 39.50 6.88 15.02
CA ASP A 461 40.51 7.05 16.08
C ASP A 461 41.01 8.50 16.12
N ALA A 462 40.93 9.12 17.27
CA ALA A 462 41.38 10.52 17.46
C ALA A 462 42.89 10.71 17.20
N ASN A 463 43.68 9.64 17.23
CA ASN A 463 45.13 9.65 16.97
C ASN A 463 45.48 9.25 15.54
N LEU A 464 44.48 9.07 14.64
CA LEU A 464 44.69 8.61 13.25
C LEU A 464 45.80 9.42 12.51
N GLN A 465 45.84 10.73 12.71
CA GLN A 465 46.78 11.62 12.06
C GLN A 465 48.08 11.87 12.88
N GLN A 466 48.22 11.20 14.06
CA GLN A 466 49.44 11.33 14.86
C GLN A 466 50.58 10.49 14.26
N PRO A 467 51.81 11.03 14.29
CA PRO A 467 52.94 10.32 13.69
C PRO A 467 53.26 9.01 14.43
N VAL A 468 53.50 7.94 13.65
CA VAL A 468 53.95 6.63 14.09
C VAL A 468 55.23 6.28 13.33
N SER A 469 56.28 5.84 14.07
CA SER A 469 57.52 5.37 13.50
C SER A 469 57.71 3.89 13.81
N ILE A 470 58.13 3.13 12.81
CA ILE A 470 58.43 1.69 12.87
C ILE A 470 59.90 1.54 12.55
N VAL A 471 60.69 1.06 13.51
CA VAL A 471 62.15 0.88 13.40
C VAL A 471 62.49 -0.60 13.57
N PHE A 472 63.22 -1.17 12.60
CA PHE A 472 63.60 -2.58 12.67
C PHE A 472 64.76 -2.82 13.64
N ASP A 473 64.63 -3.82 14.52
CA ASP A 473 65.56 -4.19 15.55
C ASP A 473 66.77 -4.97 14.97
N SER A 474 67.74 -5.32 15.80
CA SER A 474 68.84 -6.18 15.41
C SER A 474 68.79 -7.50 16.21
N PRO A 475 68.53 -8.66 15.57
CA PRO A 475 68.32 -8.88 14.13
C PRO A 475 66.96 -8.35 13.63
N PRO A 476 66.78 -8.12 12.32
CA PRO A 476 65.58 -7.51 11.77
C PRO A 476 64.38 -8.49 11.65
N THR A 477 64.25 -9.38 12.64
CA THR A 477 63.11 -10.29 12.82
C THR A 477 62.01 -9.69 13.67
N THR A 478 62.28 -8.55 14.30
CA THR A 478 61.35 -7.74 15.08
C THR A 478 61.49 -6.27 14.75
N PHE A 479 60.51 -5.46 15.15
CA PHE A 479 60.55 -4.01 15.05
C PHE A 479 60.01 -3.36 16.32
N THR A 480 60.42 -2.14 16.54
CA THR A 480 59.91 -1.27 17.62
C THR A 480 59.02 -0.17 17.01
N VAL A 481 57.81 0.00 17.58
CA VAL A 481 56.85 1.02 17.19
C VAL A 481 56.83 2.16 18.21
N THR A 482 56.94 3.37 17.73
CA THR A 482 56.86 4.58 18.55
C THR A 482 55.85 5.57 17.98
N GLY A 483 55.06 6.21 18.84
CA GLY A 483 54.09 7.22 18.39
C GLY A 483 53.16 7.69 19.48
N THR A 484 52.52 8.84 19.26
CA THR A 484 51.48 9.36 20.12
C THR A 484 50.20 8.50 19.96
N GLY A 485 49.50 8.19 21.03
CA GLY A 485 48.27 7.39 20.99
C GLY A 485 48.49 5.90 21.02
N ILE A 486 49.76 5.41 20.99
CA ILE A 486 50.08 3.98 21.06
C ILE A 486 50.24 3.57 22.52
N PRO A 487 49.38 2.68 23.07
CA PRO A 487 49.52 2.19 24.43
C PRO A 487 50.87 1.47 24.63
N GLY A 488 51.62 1.88 25.66
CA GLY A 488 52.92 1.27 25.95
C GLY A 488 54.05 1.71 25.04
N SER A 489 53.92 2.79 24.30
CA SER A 489 54.98 3.32 23.42
C SER A 489 56.25 3.72 24.19
N PRO A 490 57.44 3.28 23.75
CA PRO A 490 57.75 2.40 22.61
C PRO A 490 57.33 0.95 22.81
N VAL A 491 56.66 0.37 21.81
CA VAL A 491 56.31 -1.08 21.81
C VAL A 491 57.44 -1.81 21.07
N ALA A 492 58.35 -2.42 21.83
CA ALA A 492 59.54 -3.08 21.29
C ALA A 492 59.31 -4.59 21.05
N GLY A 493 60.08 -5.17 20.13
CA GLY A 493 60.09 -6.62 19.88
C GLY A 493 58.86 -7.17 19.21
N VAL A 494 58.14 -6.36 18.46
CA VAL A 494 56.98 -6.82 17.65
C VAL A 494 57.52 -7.72 16.53
N ALA A 495 57.04 -8.96 16.46
CA ALA A 495 57.50 -9.91 15.45
C ALA A 495 57.17 -9.41 14.03
N TYR A 496 58.16 -9.45 13.15
CA TYR A 496 57.98 -9.13 11.73
C TYR A 496 57.64 -10.38 10.93
N THR A 497 56.64 -10.29 10.13
CA THR A 497 56.32 -11.24 9.06
C THR A 497 56.03 -10.40 7.81
N GLU A 498 56.67 -10.75 6.69
CA GLU A 498 56.49 -10.05 5.42
C GLU A 498 55.04 -9.97 5.02
N GLY A 499 54.53 -8.80 4.67
CA GLY A 499 53.15 -8.59 4.25
C GLY A 499 52.08 -8.70 5.36
N ALA A 500 52.46 -8.99 6.60
CA ALA A 500 51.53 -9.06 7.71
C ALA A 500 50.95 -7.66 8.05
N PRO A 501 49.67 -7.58 8.42
CA PRO A 501 49.04 -6.29 8.77
C PRO A 501 49.59 -5.74 10.09
N ILE A 502 50.04 -4.49 10.08
CA ILE A 502 50.49 -3.71 11.23
C ILE A 502 49.47 -2.64 11.50
N THR A 503 48.74 -2.73 12.60
CA THR A 503 47.59 -1.86 12.92
C THR A 503 47.87 -1.05 14.18
N TYR A 504 47.82 0.29 14.05
CA TYR A 504 47.93 1.27 15.13
C TYR A 504 47.04 2.49 14.81
N ASN A 505 46.61 3.24 15.81
CA ASN A 505 45.91 4.52 15.67
C ASN A 505 44.80 4.53 14.59
N GLY A 506 44.08 3.43 14.41
CA GLY A 506 42.98 3.38 13.44
C GLY A 506 43.41 3.20 11.96
N PHE A 507 44.67 2.94 11.69
CA PHE A 507 45.13 2.58 10.35
C PHE A 507 45.83 1.20 10.33
N THR A 508 45.93 0.62 9.14
CA THR A 508 46.65 -0.61 8.87
C THR A 508 47.64 -0.42 7.73
N VAL A 509 48.91 -0.78 7.93
CA VAL A 509 49.94 -0.81 6.91
C VAL A 509 50.52 -2.20 6.80
N GLN A 510 51.22 -2.49 5.69
CA GLN A 510 51.99 -3.71 5.46
C GLN A 510 53.41 -3.31 5.06
N ILE A 511 54.38 -4.10 5.47
CA ILE A 511 55.76 -3.94 5.02
C ILE A 511 56.12 -5.23 4.30
N ASP A 512 56.47 -5.11 3.02
CA ASP A 512 56.91 -6.20 2.16
C ASP A 512 58.42 -6.13 1.97
N GLY A 513 59.02 -7.27 1.60
CA GLY A 513 60.47 -7.35 1.35
C GLY A 513 61.28 -7.69 2.61
N SER A 514 62.59 -7.46 2.55
CA SER A 514 63.54 -7.77 3.60
C SER A 514 64.15 -6.50 4.19
N PRO A 515 63.52 -5.89 5.20
CA PRO A 515 64.11 -4.77 5.92
C PRO A 515 65.42 -5.15 6.60
N ALA A 516 66.35 -4.19 6.74
CA ALA A 516 67.58 -4.36 7.51
C ALA A 516 67.43 -3.76 8.93
N ALA A 517 68.34 -4.14 9.83
CA ALA A 517 68.39 -3.56 11.17
C ALA A 517 68.61 -2.06 11.10
N GLY A 518 67.77 -1.28 11.79
CA GLY A 518 67.77 0.20 11.75
C GLY A 518 66.93 0.83 10.64
N ASP A 519 66.38 0.03 9.73
CA ASP A 519 65.46 0.59 8.72
C ASP A 519 64.26 1.17 9.41
N THR A 520 63.82 2.34 8.91
CA THR A 520 62.78 3.14 9.51
C THR A 520 61.66 3.43 8.51
N PHE A 521 60.44 3.16 8.91
CA PHE A 521 59.22 3.50 8.18
C PHE A 521 58.35 4.40 9.06
N ALA A 522 57.69 5.37 8.46
CA ALA A 522 56.81 6.27 9.20
C ALA A 522 55.47 6.39 8.56
N VAL A 523 54.46 6.50 9.42
CA VAL A 523 53.09 6.90 9.05
C VAL A 523 52.82 8.23 9.68
N THR A 524 52.44 9.23 8.88
CA THR A 524 52.23 10.63 9.30
C THR A 524 50.96 11.18 8.72
N SER A 525 50.51 12.32 9.27
CA SER A 525 49.41 13.10 8.66
C SER A 525 49.74 13.44 7.20
N ASN A 526 48.78 13.33 6.32
CA ASN A 526 48.92 13.62 4.90
C ASN A 526 48.84 15.16 4.63
N THR A 527 49.86 15.89 4.96
CA THR A 527 49.92 17.34 4.79
C THR A 527 50.00 17.73 3.30
N ASN A 528 49.31 18.85 2.91
CA ASN A 528 49.25 19.34 1.54
C ASN A 528 48.77 18.32 0.51
N ALA A 529 47.79 17.48 0.90
CA ALA A 529 47.28 16.39 0.10
C ALA A 529 46.24 16.80 -0.97
N THR A 530 46.42 17.98 -1.59
CA THR A 530 45.44 18.55 -2.52
C THR A 530 45.25 17.71 -3.79
N ALA A 531 46.30 16.98 -4.22
CA ALA A 531 46.24 16.08 -5.37
C ALA A 531 45.99 14.60 -5.01
N ASP A 532 45.82 14.28 -3.72
CA ASP A 532 45.51 12.91 -3.29
C ASP A 532 44.03 12.58 -3.51
N ASN A 533 43.76 11.48 -4.23
CA ASN A 533 42.44 11.04 -4.62
C ASN A 533 42.02 9.70 -4.00
N ARG A 534 42.81 9.13 -3.09
CA ARG A 534 42.61 7.78 -2.56
C ARG A 534 41.21 7.59 -1.93
N ASN A 535 40.72 8.58 -1.18
CA ASN A 535 39.40 8.52 -0.61
C ASN A 535 38.30 8.76 -1.64
N ALA A 536 38.53 9.63 -2.62
CA ALA A 536 37.60 9.85 -3.73
C ALA A 536 37.37 8.56 -4.56
N LEU A 537 38.42 7.76 -4.78
CA LEU A 537 38.32 6.43 -5.41
C LEU A 537 37.46 5.47 -4.58
N LEU A 538 37.63 5.48 -3.26
CA LEU A 538 36.82 4.63 -2.37
C LEU A 538 35.33 5.08 -2.36
N LEU A 539 35.08 6.38 -2.38
CA LEU A 539 33.73 6.94 -2.54
C LEU A 539 33.11 6.55 -3.90
N ALA A 540 33.89 6.60 -4.98
CA ALA A 540 33.42 6.17 -6.31
C ALA A 540 33.06 4.68 -6.35
N ASN A 541 33.83 3.83 -5.68
CA ASN A 541 33.61 2.39 -5.61
C ASN A 541 32.28 2.02 -4.92
N LEU A 542 31.72 2.88 -4.08
CA LEU A 542 30.40 2.66 -3.46
C LEU A 542 29.28 2.47 -4.48
N GLN A 543 29.43 3.00 -5.71
CA GLN A 543 28.44 2.86 -6.79
C GLN A 543 28.10 1.39 -7.06
N THR A 544 29.11 0.54 -7.09
CA THR A 544 28.97 -0.88 -7.49
C THR A 544 28.94 -1.85 -6.31
N GLN A 545 29.27 -1.37 -5.12
CA GLN A 545 29.23 -2.18 -3.92
C GLN A 545 27.79 -2.56 -3.53
N ASN A 546 27.62 -3.80 -3.13
CA ASN A 546 26.36 -4.29 -2.57
C ASN A 546 26.26 -3.88 -1.10
N THR A 547 25.56 -2.78 -0.84
CA THR A 547 25.44 -2.18 0.50
C THR A 547 24.00 -2.18 1.01
N VAL A 548 23.03 -2.44 0.14
CA VAL A 548 21.60 -2.42 0.46
C VAL A 548 21.09 -3.85 0.67
N ALA A 549 20.02 -4.01 1.46
CA ALA A 549 19.33 -5.28 1.69
C ALA A 549 20.25 -6.42 2.18
N GLY A 550 20.99 -6.18 3.25
CA GLY A 550 21.91 -7.16 3.79
C GLY A 550 23.14 -7.42 2.91
N GLY A 551 23.53 -6.46 2.07
CA GLY A 551 24.67 -6.60 1.17
C GLY A 551 24.37 -7.38 -0.11
N THR A 552 23.09 -7.45 -0.53
CA THR A 552 22.69 -8.20 -1.73
C THR A 552 22.51 -7.31 -2.97
N ALA A 553 22.37 -6.00 -2.81
CA ALA A 553 22.14 -5.06 -3.90
C ALA A 553 22.95 -3.76 -3.77
N SER A 554 23.33 -3.18 -4.90
CA SER A 554 23.83 -1.79 -4.97
C SER A 554 22.64 -0.81 -4.86
N TYR A 555 22.92 0.49 -4.71
CA TYR A 555 21.86 1.53 -4.67
C TYR A 555 20.97 1.47 -5.92
N GLN A 556 21.59 1.38 -7.08
CA GLN A 556 20.90 1.31 -8.37
C GLN A 556 20.14 -0.01 -8.53
N GLY A 557 20.75 -1.12 -8.07
CA GLY A 557 20.11 -2.45 -8.07
C GLY A 557 18.88 -2.49 -7.16
N ALA A 558 18.96 -1.92 -5.97
CA ALA A 558 17.83 -1.85 -5.04
C ALA A 558 16.68 -0.98 -5.57
N TYR A 559 17.00 0.17 -6.21
CA TYR A 559 15.98 0.97 -6.87
C TYR A 559 15.35 0.27 -8.08
N ALA A 560 16.16 -0.36 -8.93
CA ALA A 560 15.65 -1.14 -10.08
C ALA A 560 14.74 -2.31 -9.62
N GLN A 561 15.06 -2.93 -8.48
CA GLN A 561 14.24 -3.97 -7.87
C GLN A 561 12.87 -3.40 -7.42
N LEU A 562 12.85 -2.22 -6.82
CA LEU A 562 11.61 -1.52 -6.46
C LEU A 562 10.76 -1.24 -7.71
N VAL A 563 11.35 -0.66 -8.76
CA VAL A 563 10.65 -0.37 -10.03
C VAL A 563 10.06 -1.65 -10.63
N SER A 564 10.86 -2.73 -10.66
CA SER A 564 10.43 -4.04 -11.18
C SER A 564 9.28 -4.64 -10.36
N GLN A 565 9.34 -4.56 -9.03
CA GLN A 565 8.27 -5.07 -8.15
C GLN A 565 6.95 -4.32 -8.39
N ILE A 566 6.99 -2.99 -8.44
CA ILE A 566 5.80 -2.17 -8.70
C ILE A 566 5.28 -2.42 -10.12
N GLY A 567 6.15 -2.50 -11.13
CA GLY A 567 5.75 -2.77 -12.51
C GLY A 567 5.09 -4.15 -12.68
N ASN A 568 5.66 -5.17 -12.05
CA ASN A 568 5.10 -6.53 -12.08
C ASN A 568 3.73 -6.59 -11.37
N LYS A 569 3.60 -5.94 -10.21
CA LYS A 569 2.33 -5.87 -9.47
C LYS A 569 1.28 -5.09 -10.25
N THR A 570 1.65 -3.99 -10.92
CA THR A 570 0.76 -3.22 -11.80
C THR A 570 0.22 -4.08 -12.93
N ARG A 571 1.10 -4.85 -13.60
CA ARG A 571 0.70 -5.75 -14.68
C ARG A 571 -0.18 -6.90 -14.19
N GLU A 572 0.13 -7.49 -13.03
CA GLU A 572 -0.70 -8.52 -12.40
C GLU A 572 -2.11 -8.02 -12.15
N LEU A 573 -2.23 -6.81 -11.54
CA LEU A 573 -3.52 -6.19 -11.25
C LEU A 573 -4.29 -5.84 -12.52
N GLU A 574 -3.63 -5.31 -13.55
CA GLU A 574 -4.23 -5.04 -14.86
C GLU A 574 -4.89 -6.29 -15.45
N MET A 575 -4.11 -7.36 -15.58
CA MET A 575 -4.60 -8.60 -16.18
C MET A 575 -5.72 -9.25 -15.35
N THR A 576 -5.60 -9.22 -14.03
CA THR A 576 -6.60 -9.79 -13.11
C THR A 576 -7.88 -8.97 -13.11
N SER A 577 -7.78 -7.63 -13.12
CA SER A 577 -8.93 -6.71 -13.21
C SER A 577 -9.69 -6.90 -14.53
N LEU A 578 -8.99 -6.97 -15.65
CA LEU A 578 -9.60 -7.23 -16.97
C LEU A 578 -10.31 -8.59 -17.02
N ALA A 579 -9.68 -9.65 -16.51
CA ALA A 579 -10.28 -10.98 -16.45
C ALA A 579 -11.53 -11.00 -15.57
N GLN A 580 -11.46 -10.38 -14.38
CA GLN A 580 -12.59 -10.31 -13.46
C GLN A 580 -13.75 -9.50 -14.04
N THR A 581 -13.47 -8.36 -14.67
CA THR A 581 -14.47 -7.52 -15.35
C THR A 581 -15.16 -8.28 -16.48
N SER A 582 -14.40 -9.04 -17.27
CA SER A 582 -14.97 -9.88 -18.34
C SER A 582 -15.89 -10.97 -17.79
N MET A 583 -15.49 -11.62 -16.70
CA MET A 583 -16.32 -12.63 -16.01
C MET A 583 -17.62 -12.02 -15.48
N VAL A 584 -17.54 -10.87 -14.82
CA VAL A 584 -18.72 -10.15 -14.30
C VAL A 584 -19.68 -9.79 -15.42
N ASN A 585 -19.16 -9.25 -16.53
CA ASN A 585 -19.97 -8.90 -17.71
C ASN A 585 -20.71 -10.13 -18.29
N GLN A 586 -20.07 -11.30 -18.32
CA GLN A 586 -20.70 -12.54 -18.77
C GLN A 586 -21.85 -12.96 -17.83
N VAL A 587 -21.66 -12.84 -16.53
CA VAL A 587 -22.71 -13.15 -15.55
C VAL A 587 -23.87 -12.15 -15.65
N ILE A 588 -23.57 -10.85 -15.82
CA ILE A 588 -24.59 -9.81 -16.06
C ILE A 588 -25.38 -10.10 -17.32
N GLN A 589 -24.74 -10.49 -18.42
CA GLN A 589 -25.45 -10.89 -19.64
C GLN A 589 -26.36 -12.10 -19.41
N SER A 590 -25.87 -13.09 -18.66
CA SER A 590 -26.68 -14.26 -18.28
C SER A 590 -27.88 -13.88 -17.40
N GLN A 591 -27.70 -12.94 -16.48
CA GLN A 591 -28.78 -12.39 -15.66
C GLN A 591 -29.80 -11.64 -16.53
N GLN A 592 -29.34 -10.75 -17.40
CA GLN A 592 -30.20 -9.97 -18.29
C GLN A 592 -30.97 -10.84 -19.28
N SER A 593 -30.40 -11.96 -19.74
CA SER A 593 -31.12 -12.90 -20.63
C SER A 593 -32.35 -13.54 -19.96
N ILE A 594 -32.37 -13.62 -18.62
CA ILE A 594 -33.49 -14.15 -17.84
C ILE A 594 -34.42 -13.05 -17.35
N SER A 595 -33.86 -12.03 -16.71
CA SER A 595 -34.61 -10.99 -15.99
C SER A 595 -34.73 -9.66 -16.72
N GLY A 596 -34.00 -9.48 -17.81
CA GLY A 596 -34.03 -8.26 -18.63
C GLY A 596 -35.29 -8.13 -19.49
N VAL A 597 -35.58 -6.91 -19.92
CA VAL A 597 -36.68 -6.64 -20.85
C VAL A 597 -36.21 -6.84 -22.27
N ASN A 598 -36.83 -7.77 -22.99
CA ASN A 598 -36.64 -7.94 -24.43
C ASN A 598 -37.76 -7.20 -25.16
N LEU A 599 -37.44 -6.12 -25.89
CA LEU A 599 -38.42 -5.27 -26.56
C LEU A 599 -39.24 -6.03 -27.60
N ASP A 600 -38.68 -7.01 -28.28
CA ASP A 600 -39.40 -7.81 -29.29
C ASP A 600 -40.45 -8.72 -28.63
N GLU A 601 -40.10 -9.35 -27.49
CA GLU A 601 -41.06 -10.13 -26.70
C GLU A 601 -42.16 -9.25 -26.12
N GLU A 602 -41.81 -8.07 -25.59
CA GLU A 602 -42.80 -7.15 -25.04
C GLU A 602 -43.72 -6.59 -26.16
N ALA A 603 -43.19 -6.32 -27.34
CA ALA A 603 -44.02 -5.94 -28.50
C ALA A 603 -45.00 -7.05 -28.91
N ALA A 604 -44.54 -8.30 -28.93
CA ALA A 604 -45.42 -9.45 -29.17
C ALA A 604 -46.50 -9.62 -28.07
N ASN A 605 -46.10 -9.45 -26.79
CA ASN A 605 -47.00 -9.47 -25.66
C ASN A 605 -48.05 -8.31 -25.72
N LEU A 606 -47.63 -7.11 -26.11
CA LEU A 606 -48.51 -5.94 -26.27
C LEU A 606 -49.59 -6.24 -27.30
N LEU A 607 -49.23 -6.78 -28.47
CA LEU A 607 -50.17 -7.19 -29.49
C LEU A 607 -51.13 -8.31 -29.02
N ARG A 608 -50.62 -9.29 -28.26
CA ARG A 608 -51.38 -10.40 -27.67
C ARG A 608 -52.42 -9.86 -26.69
N TYR A 609 -52.06 -8.99 -25.76
CA TYR A 609 -52.98 -8.42 -24.77
C TYR A 609 -53.95 -7.42 -25.42
N GLN A 610 -53.55 -6.66 -26.43
CA GLN A 610 -54.43 -5.78 -27.21
C GLN A 610 -55.53 -6.60 -27.90
N ARG A 611 -55.16 -7.71 -28.56
CA ARG A 611 -56.14 -8.61 -29.18
C ARG A 611 -57.06 -9.29 -28.15
N ALA A 612 -56.54 -9.69 -27.00
CA ALA A 612 -57.30 -10.27 -25.91
C ALA A 612 -58.32 -9.25 -25.35
N TYR A 613 -57.91 -7.99 -25.17
CA TYR A 613 -58.76 -6.89 -24.74
C TYR A 613 -59.92 -6.64 -25.74
N GLN A 614 -59.64 -6.59 -27.05
CA GLN A 614 -60.63 -6.43 -28.10
C GLN A 614 -61.59 -7.61 -28.15
N ALA A 615 -61.08 -8.86 -28.02
CA ALA A 615 -61.91 -10.07 -27.99
C ALA A 615 -62.87 -10.08 -26.77
N ALA A 616 -62.33 -9.75 -25.57
CA ALA A 616 -63.12 -9.65 -24.33
C ALA A 616 -64.25 -8.58 -24.46
N GLY A 617 -63.94 -7.42 -25.08
CA GLY A 617 -64.91 -6.38 -25.39
C GLY A 617 -66.04 -6.87 -26.31
N ARG A 618 -65.72 -7.66 -27.35
CA ARG A 618 -66.71 -8.29 -28.24
C ARG A 618 -67.59 -9.33 -27.50
N VAL A 619 -67.01 -10.10 -26.60
CA VAL A 619 -67.78 -11.07 -25.76
C VAL A 619 -68.78 -10.32 -24.90
N ILE A 620 -68.44 -9.19 -24.31
CA ILE A 620 -69.35 -8.34 -23.53
C ILE A 620 -70.48 -7.79 -24.41
N GLN A 621 -70.15 -7.31 -25.64
CA GLN A 621 -71.17 -6.82 -26.59
C GLN A 621 -72.17 -7.91 -26.96
N VAL A 622 -71.71 -9.12 -27.29
CA VAL A 622 -72.57 -10.28 -27.58
C VAL A 622 -73.43 -10.63 -26.36
N ALA A 623 -72.83 -10.64 -25.14
CA ALA A 623 -73.58 -10.91 -23.92
C ALA A 623 -74.66 -9.87 -23.67
N ASN A 624 -74.39 -8.56 -23.93
CA ASN A 624 -75.40 -7.49 -23.86
C ASN A 624 -76.54 -7.71 -24.88
N THR A 625 -76.21 -7.99 -26.15
CA THR A 625 -77.22 -8.28 -27.19
C THR A 625 -78.09 -9.48 -26.84
N MET A 626 -77.50 -10.55 -26.30
CA MET A 626 -78.26 -11.70 -25.81
C MET A 626 -79.16 -11.35 -24.64
N PHE A 627 -78.69 -10.46 -23.74
CA PHE A 627 -79.50 -10.02 -22.59
C PHE A 627 -80.68 -9.12 -23.04
N ASP A 628 -80.42 -8.20 -23.95
CA ASP A 628 -81.45 -7.33 -24.54
C ASP A 628 -82.51 -8.15 -25.31
N THR A 629 -82.07 -9.21 -26.02
CA THR A 629 -82.97 -10.12 -26.71
C THR A 629 -83.83 -10.90 -25.72
N LEU A 630 -83.32 -11.32 -24.59
CA LEU A 630 -84.06 -11.98 -23.52
C LEU A 630 -85.06 -11.06 -22.80
N LEU A 631 -84.74 -9.77 -22.67
CA LEU A 631 -85.62 -8.79 -22.05
C LEU A 631 -86.74 -8.33 -23.02
N SER A 632 -86.52 -8.50 -24.33
CA SER A 632 -87.53 -8.16 -25.37
C SER A 632 -88.48 -9.29 -25.68
N LEU A 633 -88.25 -10.50 -25.15
CA LEU A 633 -89.17 -11.66 -25.16
C LEU A 633 -90.08 -11.68 -23.92
#